data_5cd5ff743794c083bc7aa020e8e2d4ae
#
_entry.id   5cd5ff743794c083bc7aa020e8e2d4ae
#
_cell.length_a   1.000
_cell.length_b   1.000
_cell.length_c   1.000
_cell.angle_alpha   90.00
_cell.angle_beta   90.00
_cell.angle_gamma   90.00
#
_symmetry.space_group_name_H-M   'P 1'
#
loop_
_entity.id
_entity.type
_entity.pdbx_description
1 polymer ?
#
loop_
_entity_poly.entity_id
_entity_poly.type
_entity_poly.pdbx_seq_one_letter_code
_entity_poly.pdbx_strand_id
1 'polypeptide(L)'
;MLRVKLSRGLMSWSILLAASLFSPHPASAHALSTQECSEGADYIRNAALSRDGGMSEIAFMEVFDNDLVMLMAIPPTLRWFVQDDEDAEFLRSALHDVFRKPHDPETHAETFAEVCLLRAGEWNVNGKMRT
;
A
#
# COMPACT_ATOMS: atom_id res chain seq x y z
N MET A 1 37.52 -39.90 -64.07
CA MET A 1 36.41 -40.20 -63.11
C MET A 1 36.85 -39.81 -61.71
N LEU A 2 36.54 -38.58 -61.27
CA LEU A 2 36.85 -38.11 -59.93
C LEU A 2 35.62 -38.30 -59.04
N ARG A 3 35.72 -39.17 -58.03
CA ARG A 3 34.69 -39.26 -56.94
C ARG A 3 35.00 -38.29 -55.87
N VAL A 4 34.18 -37.20 -55.73
CA VAL A 4 34.22 -36.30 -54.63
C VAL A 4 33.43 -36.93 -53.49
N LYS A 5 34.09 -37.25 -52.34
CA LYS A 5 33.47 -37.62 -51.06
C LYS A 5 33.02 -36.37 -50.35
N LEU A 6 31.72 -36.15 -50.29
CA LEU A 6 31.12 -35.12 -49.36
C LEU A 6 31.20 -35.68 -47.94
N SER A 7 32.06 -35.08 -47.15
CA SER A 7 32.07 -35.25 -45.71
C SER A 7 30.95 -34.36 -45.08
N ARG A 8 29.95 -35.01 -44.52
CA ARG A 8 28.89 -34.35 -43.75
C ARG A 8 29.42 -34.03 -42.36
N GLY A 9 29.86 -32.80 -42.15
CA GLY A 9 30.13 -32.26 -40.82
C GLY A 9 28.82 -31.80 -40.17
N LEU A 10 28.34 -32.58 -39.22
CA LEU A 10 27.23 -32.17 -38.35
C LEU A 10 27.78 -31.20 -37.29
N MET A 11 27.65 -29.88 -37.54
CA MET A 11 27.84 -28.87 -36.49
C MET A 11 26.58 -28.82 -35.64
N SER A 12 26.68 -29.49 -34.50
CA SER A 12 25.70 -29.42 -33.44
C SER A 12 25.87 -28.06 -32.74
N TRP A 13 25.02 -27.11 -33.06
CA TRP A 13 24.91 -25.85 -32.33
C TRP A 13 24.04 -26.10 -31.11
N SER A 14 24.67 -26.33 -29.96
CA SER A 14 24.01 -26.30 -28.66
C SER A 14 23.71 -24.85 -28.27
N ILE A 15 22.49 -24.39 -28.52
CA ILE A 15 21.99 -23.13 -28.03
C ILE A 15 21.65 -23.34 -26.53
N LEU A 16 22.56 -22.93 -25.66
CA LEU A 16 22.30 -22.78 -24.22
C LEU A 16 21.35 -21.60 -24.04
N LEU A 17 20.03 -21.85 -23.92
CA LEU A 17 19.07 -20.90 -23.42
C LEU A 17 19.34 -20.72 -21.93
N ALA A 18 20.06 -19.65 -21.54
CA ALA A 18 20.11 -19.17 -20.20
C ALA A 18 18.76 -18.51 -19.89
N ALA A 19 17.83 -19.29 -19.34
CA ALA A 19 16.60 -18.78 -18.77
C ALA A 19 16.96 -17.99 -17.52
N SER A 20 17.11 -16.66 -17.65
CA SER A 20 17.22 -15.75 -16.53
C SER A 20 15.89 -15.79 -15.78
N LEU A 21 15.89 -16.51 -14.66
CA LEU A 21 14.79 -16.50 -13.69
C LEU A 21 14.74 -15.13 -13.04
N PHE A 22 14.06 -14.17 -13.69
CA PHE A 22 13.58 -12.97 -13.04
C PHE A 22 12.50 -13.43 -12.05
N SER A 23 12.89 -13.77 -10.83
CA SER A 23 11.95 -13.87 -9.72
C SER A 23 11.47 -12.45 -9.43
N PRO A 24 10.18 -12.12 -9.62
CA PRO A 24 9.67 -10.88 -9.11
C PRO A 24 9.79 -10.96 -7.60
N HIS A 25 10.70 -10.16 -7.02
CA HIS A 25 10.69 -9.95 -5.57
C HIS A 25 9.36 -9.26 -5.28
N PRO A 26 8.52 -9.80 -4.39
CA PRO A 26 7.37 -9.05 -3.92
C PRO A 26 7.92 -7.76 -3.33
N ALA A 27 7.48 -6.60 -3.86
CA ALA A 27 7.72 -5.32 -3.23
C ALA A 27 7.24 -5.49 -1.78
N SER A 28 8.16 -5.38 -0.82
CA SER A 28 7.80 -5.49 0.59
C SER A 28 6.89 -4.31 0.89
N ALA A 29 5.60 -4.58 1.11
CA ALA A 29 4.66 -3.55 1.53
C ALA A 29 5.22 -2.91 2.81
N HIS A 30 5.14 -1.58 2.91
CA HIS A 30 5.59 -0.87 4.09
C HIS A 30 4.80 -1.37 5.32
N ALA A 31 5.51 -1.80 6.35
CA ALA A 31 4.87 -2.17 7.61
C ALA A 31 4.62 -0.90 8.43
N LEU A 32 3.34 -0.56 8.60
CA LEU A 32 2.92 0.59 9.41
C LEU A 32 3.36 0.42 10.87
N SER A 33 3.84 1.50 11.46
CA SER A 33 4.17 1.59 12.89
C SER A 33 2.97 2.01 13.72
N THR A 34 3.04 1.82 15.04
CA THR A 34 2.03 2.31 15.99
C THR A 34 1.83 3.82 15.88
N GLN A 35 2.91 4.58 15.68
CA GLN A 35 2.83 6.03 15.51
C GLN A 35 2.07 6.39 14.23
N GLU A 36 2.40 5.77 13.10
CA GLU A 36 1.69 5.99 11.83
C GLU A 36 0.21 5.62 11.93
N CYS A 37 -0.13 4.54 12.63
CA CYS A 37 -1.53 4.19 12.89
C CYS A 37 -2.26 5.25 13.73
N SER A 38 -1.58 5.85 14.70
CA SER A 38 -2.14 6.96 15.49
C SER A 38 -2.36 8.22 14.64
N GLU A 39 -1.40 8.57 13.79
CA GLU A 39 -1.51 9.70 12.87
C GLU A 39 -2.66 9.52 11.87
N GLY A 40 -2.79 8.30 11.33
CA GLY A 40 -3.92 7.95 10.45
C GLY A 40 -5.26 8.03 11.17
N ALA A 41 -5.35 7.57 12.42
CA ALA A 41 -6.55 7.67 13.25
C ALA A 41 -6.96 9.14 13.52
N ASP A 42 -5.98 10.00 13.77
CA ASP A 42 -6.23 11.44 13.92
C ASP A 42 -6.75 12.07 12.63
N TYR A 43 -6.25 11.64 11.48
CA TYR A 43 -6.75 12.09 10.20
C TYR A 43 -8.20 11.64 9.96
N ILE A 44 -8.54 10.41 10.30
CA ILE A 44 -9.91 9.86 10.23
C ILE A 44 -10.86 10.62 11.18
N ARG A 45 -10.41 10.93 12.41
CA ARG A 45 -11.18 11.76 13.35
C ARG A 45 -11.49 13.13 12.76
N ASN A 46 -10.50 13.78 12.15
CA ASN A 46 -10.65 15.09 11.51
C ASN A 46 -11.60 15.04 10.31
N ALA A 47 -11.58 13.95 9.53
CA ALA A 47 -12.54 13.74 8.45
C ALA A 47 -13.98 13.65 8.98
N ALA A 48 -14.21 12.92 10.07
CA ALA A 48 -15.52 12.80 10.69
C ALA A 48 -16.01 14.14 11.26
N LEU A 49 -15.13 14.91 11.89
CA LEU A 49 -15.43 16.28 12.34
C LEU A 49 -15.78 17.21 11.16
N SER A 50 -15.08 17.08 10.03
CA SER A 50 -15.37 17.85 8.81
C SER A 50 -16.74 17.48 8.22
N ARG A 51 -17.08 16.19 8.18
CA ARG A 51 -18.40 15.69 7.81
C ARG A 51 -19.48 16.29 8.71
N ASP A 52 -19.28 16.25 10.03
CA ASP A 52 -20.23 16.74 11.01
C ASP A 52 -20.37 18.27 10.92
N GLY A 53 -19.32 18.97 10.46
CA GLY A 53 -19.33 20.38 10.09
C GLY A 53 -20.01 20.69 8.74
N GLY A 54 -20.51 19.67 8.02
CA GLY A 54 -21.27 19.83 6.78
C GLY A 54 -20.44 19.67 5.50
N MET A 55 -19.17 19.24 5.58
CA MET A 55 -18.38 18.93 4.38
C MET A 55 -18.91 17.65 3.72
N SER A 56 -19.08 17.69 2.40
CA SER A 56 -19.49 16.51 1.65
C SER A 56 -18.32 15.52 1.43
N GLU A 57 -18.65 14.24 1.21
CA GLU A 57 -17.67 13.21 0.83
C GLU A 57 -16.83 13.65 -0.38
N ILE A 58 -17.49 14.14 -1.42
CA ILE A 58 -16.81 14.57 -2.65
C ILE A 58 -15.79 15.68 -2.36
N ALA A 59 -16.19 16.70 -1.60
CA ALA A 59 -15.30 17.81 -1.28
C ALA A 59 -14.10 17.35 -0.42
N PHE A 60 -14.33 16.47 0.55
CA PHE A 60 -13.24 15.94 1.37
C PHE A 60 -12.27 15.07 0.55
N MET A 61 -12.79 14.20 -0.31
CA MET A 61 -11.97 13.33 -1.15
C MET A 61 -11.14 14.12 -2.16
N GLU A 62 -11.64 15.24 -2.68
CA GLU A 62 -10.88 16.14 -3.54
C GLU A 62 -9.67 16.76 -2.79
N VAL A 63 -9.87 17.20 -1.55
CA VAL A 63 -8.77 17.68 -0.69
C VAL A 63 -7.76 16.55 -0.43
N PHE A 64 -8.23 15.38 -0.08
CA PHE A 64 -7.38 14.22 0.16
C PHE A 64 -6.52 13.84 -1.06
N ASP A 65 -7.12 13.83 -2.25
CA ASP A 65 -6.38 13.52 -3.49
C ASP A 65 -5.31 14.57 -3.81
N ASN A 66 -5.61 15.85 -3.57
CA ASN A 66 -4.62 16.91 -3.71
C ASN A 66 -3.48 16.78 -2.69
N ASP A 67 -3.79 16.45 -1.44
CA ASP A 67 -2.80 16.22 -0.39
C ASP A 67 -1.90 15.02 -0.73
N LEU A 68 -2.46 13.94 -1.29
CA LEU A 68 -1.68 12.79 -1.75
C LEU A 68 -0.66 13.16 -2.82
N VAL A 69 -1.05 13.98 -3.82
CA VAL A 69 -0.13 14.44 -4.86
C VAL A 69 1.05 15.18 -4.25
N MET A 70 0.80 16.06 -3.27
CA MET A 70 1.86 16.80 -2.58
C MET A 70 2.71 15.87 -1.72
N LEU A 71 2.09 14.95 -1.00
CA LEU A 71 2.77 14.00 -0.11
C LEU A 71 3.70 13.07 -0.90
N MET A 72 3.24 12.57 -2.06
CA MET A 72 4.04 11.66 -2.89
C MET A 72 5.24 12.37 -3.55
N ALA A 73 5.25 13.70 -3.60
CA ALA A 73 6.38 14.48 -4.10
C ALA A 73 7.54 14.60 -3.08
N ILE A 74 7.31 14.30 -1.80
CA ILE A 74 8.35 14.33 -0.76
C ILE A 74 8.94 12.93 -0.52
N PRO A 75 10.20 12.84 -0.05
CA PRO A 75 10.83 11.54 0.26
C PRO A 75 10.02 10.73 1.28
N PRO A 76 9.93 9.39 1.14
CA PRO A 76 9.16 8.53 2.06
C PRO A 76 9.50 8.71 3.54
N THR A 77 10.76 8.95 3.86
CA THR A 77 11.24 9.15 5.24
C THR A 77 10.69 10.42 5.91
N LEU A 78 10.10 11.33 5.14
CA LEU A 78 9.51 12.58 5.62
C LEU A 78 7.97 12.57 5.53
N ARG A 79 7.39 11.47 5.03
CA ARG A 79 5.95 11.31 4.98
C ARG A 79 5.42 10.86 6.34
N TRP A 80 4.16 11.18 6.58
CA TRP A 80 3.46 10.63 7.72
C TRP A 80 2.86 9.25 7.36
N PHE A 81 1.62 8.94 7.63
CA PHE A 81 0.97 7.62 7.45
C PHE A 81 1.18 7.00 6.06
N VAL A 82 1.01 7.77 4.98
CA VAL A 82 1.04 7.24 3.60
C VAL A 82 2.47 7.15 3.07
N GLN A 83 2.98 5.92 2.94
CA GLN A 83 4.28 5.65 2.37
C GLN A 83 4.21 5.21 0.92
N ASP A 84 3.15 4.48 0.54
CA ASP A 84 2.92 3.92 -0.78
C ASP A 84 1.43 3.96 -1.18
N ASP A 85 1.12 3.44 -2.36
CA ASP A 85 -0.24 3.41 -2.89
C ASP A 85 -1.17 2.49 -2.08
N GLU A 86 -0.65 1.46 -1.42
CA GLU A 86 -1.45 0.57 -0.59
C GLU A 86 -1.91 1.26 0.70
N ASP A 87 -1.05 2.05 1.32
CA ASP A 87 -1.40 2.88 2.47
C ASP A 87 -2.43 3.96 2.07
N ALA A 88 -2.24 4.58 0.89
CA ALA A 88 -3.18 5.56 0.36
C ALA A 88 -4.57 4.96 0.16
N GLU A 89 -4.66 3.77 -0.41
CA GLU A 89 -5.93 3.08 -0.66
C GLU A 89 -6.59 2.62 0.64
N PHE A 90 -5.80 2.15 1.61
CA PHE A 90 -6.31 1.81 2.94
C PHE A 90 -6.94 3.02 3.63
N LEU A 91 -6.26 4.17 3.63
CA LEU A 91 -6.79 5.41 4.20
C LEU A 91 -8.02 5.89 3.43
N ARG A 92 -8.02 5.83 2.10
CA ARG A 92 -9.15 6.17 1.24
C ARG A 92 -10.40 5.36 1.58
N SER A 93 -10.24 4.05 1.74
CA SER A 93 -11.33 3.15 2.11
C SER A 93 -11.94 3.53 3.46
N ALA A 94 -11.11 3.86 4.45
CA ALA A 94 -11.56 4.32 5.76
C ALA A 94 -12.29 5.67 5.68
N LEU A 95 -11.81 6.59 4.83
CA LEU A 95 -12.49 7.87 4.58
C LEU A 95 -13.90 7.69 3.98
N HIS A 96 -14.06 6.79 3.02
CA HIS A 96 -15.39 6.45 2.50
C HIS A 96 -16.32 5.95 3.61
N ASP A 97 -15.81 5.13 4.52
CA ASP A 97 -16.60 4.64 5.66
C ASP A 97 -17.03 5.77 6.60
N VAL A 98 -16.18 6.77 6.84
CA VAL A 98 -16.53 7.96 7.64
C VAL A 98 -17.78 8.64 7.11
N PHE A 99 -17.89 8.83 5.80
CA PHE A 99 -19.01 9.54 5.18
C PHE A 99 -20.26 8.67 4.99
N ARG A 100 -20.12 7.34 4.95
CA ARG A 100 -21.23 6.41 4.74
C ARG A 100 -21.82 5.85 6.02
N LYS A 101 -21.07 5.85 7.12
CA LYS A 101 -21.49 5.30 8.41
C LYS A 101 -21.64 6.43 9.43
N PRO A 102 -22.79 6.56 10.10
CA PRO A 102 -23.07 7.69 11.01
C PRO A 102 -22.50 7.43 12.42
N HIS A 103 -21.20 7.06 12.49
CA HIS A 103 -20.52 6.95 13.78
C HIS A 103 -19.91 8.31 14.18
N ASP A 104 -19.70 8.50 15.49
CA ASP A 104 -19.00 9.66 16.00
C ASP A 104 -17.50 9.63 15.63
N PRO A 105 -16.80 10.78 15.69
CA PRO A 105 -15.40 10.88 15.29
C PRO A 105 -14.46 9.95 16.04
N GLU A 106 -14.67 9.72 17.34
CA GLU A 106 -13.82 8.84 18.14
C GLU A 106 -14.00 7.38 17.73
N THR A 107 -15.23 6.93 17.52
CA THR A 107 -15.51 5.55 17.05
C THR A 107 -14.85 5.28 15.70
N HIS A 108 -14.87 6.23 14.76
CA HIS A 108 -14.16 6.09 13.49
C HIS A 108 -12.65 5.99 13.68
N ALA A 109 -12.07 6.85 14.51
CA ALA A 109 -10.64 6.87 14.79
C ALA A 109 -10.16 5.58 15.47
N GLU A 110 -10.89 5.11 16.49
CA GLU A 110 -10.58 3.86 17.19
C GLU A 110 -10.65 2.64 16.26
N THR A 111 -11.70 2.56 15.45
CA THR A 111 -11.86 1.48 14.45
C THR A 111 -10.72 1.47 13.46
N PHE A 112 -10.31 2.65 12.97
CA PHE A 112 -9.17 2.78 12.07
C PHE A 112 -7.88 2.32 12.73
N ALA A 113 -7.60 2.80 13.94
CA ALA A 113 -6.39 2.45 14.69
C ALA A 113 -6.29 0.94 14.91
N GLU A 114 -7.39 0.29 15.30
CA GLU A 114 -7.44 -1.16 15.50
C GLU A 114 -7.10 -1.93 14.23
N VAL A 115 -7.74 -1.62 13.11
CA VAL A 115 -7.48 -2.28 11.83
C VAL A 115 -6.06 -2.01 11.33
N CYS A 116 -5.56 -0.78 11.51
CA CYS A 116 -4.21 -0.39 11.16
C CYS A 116 -3.17 -1.20 11.95
N LEU A 117 -3.34 -1.34 13.26
CA LEU A 117 -2.45 -2.14 14.13
C LEU A 117 -2.47 -3.62 13.78
N LEU A 118 -3.62 -4.16 13.38
CA LEU A 118 -3.71 -5.53 12.85
C LEU A 118 -2.91 -5.68 11.56
N ARG A 119 -2.99 -4.72 10.64
CA ARG A 119 -2.16 -4.69 9.42
C ARG A 119 -0.67 -4.57 9.74
N ALA A 120 -0.32 -3.76 10.72
CA ALA A 120 1.06 -3.59 11.18
C ALA A 120 1.64 -4.86 11.83
N GLY A 121 0.79 -5.86 12.15
CA GLY A 121 1.22 -7.09 12.82
C GLY A 121 1.64 -6.88 14.27
N GLU A 122 1.27 -5.77 14.89
CA GLU A 122 1.58 -5.46 16.29
C GLU A 122 0.61 -6.11 17.27
N TRP A 123 -0.54 -6.56 16.79
CA TRP A 123 -1.50 -7.34 17.55
C TRP A 123 -1.28 -8.83 17.34
N ASN A 124 -1.29 -9.59 18.42
CA ASN A 124 -1.32 -11.05 18.33
C ASN A 124 -2.77 -11.53 18.12
N VAL A 125 -2.90 -12.82 17.74
CA VAL A 125 -4.22 -13.47 17.52
C VAL A 125 -5.17 -13.44 18.72
N ASN A 126 -4.70 -13.03 19.90
CA ASN A 126 -5.50 -12.93 21.13
C ASN A 126 -5.83 -11.45 21.47
N GLY A 127 -5.57 -10.49 20.58
CA GLY A 127 -5.87 -9.09 20.78
C GLY A 127 -4.96 -8.37 21.77
N LYS A 128 -3.75 -8.90 22.04
CA LYS A 128 -2.75 -8.22 22.87
C LYS A 128 -1.66 -7.61 22.00
N MET A 129 -1.22 -6.39 22.34
CA MET A 129 -0.04 -5.79 21.74
C MET A 129 1.19 -6.70 21.95
N ARG A 130 2.02 -6.82 20.91
CA ARG A 130 3.36 -7.39 21.07
C ARG A 130 4.23 -6.36 21.79
N THR A 131 4.71 -6.75 22.95
CA THR A 131 5.71 -6.00 23.72
C THR A 131 7.11 -6.26 23.17
#